data_42afb69c34c9c49e0a8ae85d1f5fbf76
#
_entry.id   42afb69c34c9c49e0a8ae85d1f5fbf76
#
_cell.length_a   1.000
_cell.length_b   1.000
_cell.length_c   1.000
_cell.angle_alpha   90.00
_cell.angle_beta   90.00
_cell.angle_gamma   90.00
#
_symmetry.space_group_name_H-M   'P 1'
#
loop_
_entity.id
_entity.type
_entity.pdbx_description
1 polymer ?
#
loop_
_entity_poly.entity_id
_entity_poly.type
_entity_poly.pdbx_seq_one_letter_code
_entity_poly.pdbx_strand_id
1 'polypeptide(L)'
;MANRRIRLVCTAAALVPLTLLAAACSSSNSSTPAASTSPKSVSYSGPALPTAPAKANASITETGSTLLYPLFGSWATAYQKLYTQVTITAGGTGSGTGIADASTGTVDLGGSDAYLSSSDRSTYPSMMNIAVAISAQQINYNVPGVKTLKLDGTVLAEIYSGKITNWNNSAIAALNPGVTLPNLKIVPLHRADSSGDTFLFTTYLNDQDPSLWTSSDVGTSVSWPSVPGALAETGNSGMVSGCGATKGCIAYIGISYLAKTQAAGLGQAMLKNGSGNYESPSSATIAAEANAFTSKTPANESISMINGPVSNGYPIINYEYLVVNSKQTSATTTQDLRALLYWEVTAGQSETTYLSAVDFQPLPASVVTLSENQIKKIG
;
A
#
# COMPACT_ATOMS: atom_id res chain seq x y z
N MET A 1 54.95 34.02 -1.42
CA MET A 1 56.01 33.81 -2.43
C MET A 1 55.71 32.46 -3.08
N ALA A 2 55.46 32.37 -4.20
CA ALA A 2 55.64 32.44 -5.56
C ALA A 2 54.47 31.87 -6.37
N ASN A 3 53.95 32.72 -7.22
CA ASN A 3 53.07 32.40 -8.33
C ASN A 3 53.74 31.44 -9.35
N ARG A 4 52.95 30.57 -9.98
CA ARG A 4 53.14 30.31 -11.40
C ARG A 4 51.81 30.08 -12.13
N ARG A 5 51.70 30.93 -13.16
CA ARG A 5 50.57 31.08 -14.10
C ARG A 5 50.65 30.11 -15.28
N ILE A 6 49.53 29.71 -15.79
CA ILE A 6 49.06 29.72 -17.20
C ILE A 6 49.86 28.90 -18.25
N ARG A 7 49.15 28.07 -19.01
CA ARG A 7 48.97 28.26 -20.47
C ARG A 7 47.78 27.44 -21.04
N LEU A 8 46.90 28.24 -21.59
CA LEU A 8 45.85 27.84 -22.57
C LEU A 8 46.56 27.46 -23.88
N VAL A 9 46.12 26.40 -24.55
CA VAL A 9 46.33 26.22 -25.98
C VAL A 9 44.99 25.80 -26.61
N CYS A 10 44.44 26.76 -27.35
CA CYS A 10 43.41 26.54 -28.37
C CYS A 10 44.07 26.01 -29.64
N THR A 11 43.49 25.01 -30.28
CA THR A 11 43.65 24.80 -31.70
C THR A 11 42.31 24.42 -32.31
N ALA A 12 41.95 25.20 -33.33
CA ALA A 12 40.71 25.15 -34.08
C ALA A 12 40.89 24.34 -35.40
N ALA A 13 39.74 23.90 -35.89
CA ALA A 13 39.32 23.72 -37.26
C ALA A 13 39.85 22.57 -38.10
N ALA A 14 38.91 21.77 -38.65
CA ALA A 14 38.64 21.73 -40.07
C ALA A 14 37.38 20.93 -40.39
N LEU A 15 36.41 21.61 -40.98
CA LEU A 15 35.27 21.06 -41.73
C LEU A 15 35.73 20.52 -43.10
N VAL A 16 35.21 19.37 -43.50
CA VAL A 16 35.06 19.02 -44.92
C VAL A 16 33.74 18.25 -45.11
N PRO A 17 32.85 18.69 -45.97
CA PRO A 17 31.64 17.95 -46.35
C PRO A 17 31.93 17.08 -47.57
N LEU A 18 31.37 15.86 -47.58
CA LEU A 18 31.28 15.10 -48.83
C LEU A 18 29.86 14.53 -48.98
N THR A 19 29.28 14.90 -50.09
CA THR A 19 27.91 14.64 -50.56
C THR A 19 27.83 13.32 -51.33
N LEU A 20 26.66 12.67 -51.24
CA LEU A 20 25.89 11.87 -52.20
C LEU A 20 26.50 10.56 -52.76
N LEU A 21 25.76 9.46 -52.57
CA LEU A 21 24.94 8.89 -53.67
C LEU A 21 23.96 7.83 -53.14
N ALA A 22 22.73 7.93 -53.62
CA ALA A 22 21.64 7.02 -53.39
C ALA A 22 21.78 5.74 -54.22
N ALA A 23 21.42 4.59 -53.65
CA ALA A 23 20.98 3.44 -54.43
C ALA A 23 19.83 2.76 -53.70
N ALA A 24 18.66 2.82 -54.29
CA ALA A 24 17.47 2.14 -53.87
C ALA A 24 17.54 0.65 -54.23
N CYS A 25 17.19 -0.21 -53.26
CA CYS A 25 16.66 -1.53 -53.57
C CYS A 25 15.53 -1.83 -52.58
N SER A 26 14.34 -1.90 -53.14
CA SER A 26 13.11 -2.27 -52.51
C SER A 26 13.08 -3.74 -52.14
N SER A 27 12.77 -4.09 -50.90
CA SER A 27 12.11 -5.34 -50.57
C SER A 27 11.08 -5.04 -49.47
N SER A 28 9.83 -5.08 -49.88
CA SER A 28 8.66 -4.95 -49.04
C SER A 28 8.53 -6.15 -48.09
N ASN A 29 8.68 -5.89 -46.78
CA ASN A 29 8.08 -6.72 -45.74
C ASN A 29 7.21 -5.82 -44.90
N SER A 30 5.92 -5.86 -45.19
CA SER A 30 4.85 -5.24 -44.39
C SER A 30 4.64 -6.04 -43.11
N SER A 31 5.34 -5.68 -42.04
CA SER A 31 4.91 -6.04 -40.69
C SER A 31 3.98 -4.95 -40.21
N THR A 32 2.69 -5.24 -40.22
CA THR A 32 1.63 -4.45 -39.61
C THR A 32 1.96 -4.31 -38.12
N PRO A 33 2.02 -3.08 -37.56
CA PRO A 33 2.11 -2.90 -36.13
C PRO A 33 0.84 -3.47 -35.49
N ALA A 34 0.99 -4.38 -34.52
CA ALA A 34 -0.11 -4.81 -33.69
C ALA A 34 -0.74 -3.60 -33.04
N ALA A 35 -2.02 -3.39 -33.29
CA ALA A 35 -2.81 -2.33 -32.69
C ALA A 35 -2.74 -2.50 -31.17
N SER A 36 -2.10 -1.56 -30.50
CA SER A 36 -2.20 -1.39 -29.06
C SER A 36 -3.66 -1.06 -28.75
N THR A 37 -4.39 -2.04 -28.27
CA THR A 37 -5.74 -1.80 -27.73
C THR A 37 -5.58 -1.12 -26.39
N SER A 38 -5.58 0.21 -26.38
CA SER A 38 -5.80 0.99 -25.17
C SER A 38 -7.10 0.49 -24.51
N PRO A 39 -7.12 0.27 -23.20
CA PRO A 39 -8.36 -0.12 -22.52
C PRO A 39 -9.40 0.97 -22.76
N LYS A 40 -10.60 0.56 -23.21
CA LYS A 40 -11.74 1.46 -23.37
C LYS A 40 -11.99 2.14 -22.03
N SER A 41 -11.77 3.44 -21.94
CA SER A 41 -12.22 4.23 -20.80
C SER A 41 -13.75 4.13 -20.77
N VAL A 42 -14.28 3.48 -19.76
CA VAL A 42 -15.72 3.49 -19.48
C VAL A 42 -16.00 4.87 -18.88
N SER A 43 -16.40 5.82 -19.72
CA SER A 43 -16.87 7.11 -19.23
C SER A 43 -18.25 6.92 -18.61
N TYR A 44 -18.31 7.08 -17.29
CA TYR A 44 -19.59 7.12 -16.57
C TYR A 44 -20.27 8.48 -16.84
N SER A 45 -21.50 8.47 -17.39
CA SER A 45 -22.28 9.67 -17.73
C SER A 45 -23.06 10.25 -16.54
N GLY A 46 -22.58 10.07 -15.32
CA GLY A 46 -23.18 10.65 -14.12
C GLY A 46 -22.92 12.16 -13.98
N PRO A 47 -23.54 12.83 -12.99
CA PRO A 47 -23.32 14.25 -12.72
C PRO A 47 -21.85 14.53 -12.41
N ALA A 48 -21.38 15.73 -12.72
CA ALA A 48 -20.03 16.18 -12.36
C ALA A 48 -19.82 16.08 -10.85
N LEU A 49 -18.60 15.66 -10.44
CA LEU A 49 -18.27 15.63 -9.02
C LEU A 49 -18.19 17.05 -8.45
N PRO A 50 -18.73 17.28 -7.24
CA PRO A 50 -18.64 18.59 -6.61
C PRO A 50 -17.17 18.86 -6.21
N THR A 51 -16.71 20.07 -6.46
CA THR A 51 -15.37 20.54 -6.07
C THR A 51 -15.35 21.15 -4.67
N ALA A 52 -16.50 21.28 -4.03
CA ALA A 52 -16.66 21.83 -2.68
C ALA A 52 -17.84 21.17 -1.94
N PRO A 53 -17.77 21.07 -0.62
CA PRO A 53 -18.89 20.60 0.21
C PRO A 53 -20.08 21.56 0.14
N ALA A 54 -21.21 21.17 0.72
CA ALA A 54 -22.35 22.03 0.89
C ALA A 54 -22.00 23.28 1.73
N LYS A 55 -22.78 24.35 1.57
CA LYS A 55 -22.57 25.59 2.36
C LYS A 55 -22.99 25.46 3.83
N ALA A 56 -23.83 24.49 4.14
CA ALA A 56 -24.26 24.19 5.53
C ALA A 56 -23.12 23.56 6.30
N ASN A 57 -23.16 23.62 7.63
CA ASN A 57 -22.23 22.89 8.48
C ASN A 57 -22.37 21.38 8.24
N ALA A 58 -21.26 20.73 8.05
CA ALA A 58 -21.16 19.29 7.85
C ALA A 58 -20.32 18.64 8.95
N SER A 59 -20.73 17.46 9.37
CA SER A 59 -19.94 16.58 10.23
C SER A 59 -19.74 15.28 9.47
N ILE A 60 -18.49 14.89 9.26
CA ILE A 60 -18.11 13.64 8.61
C ILE A 60 -17.33 12.80 9.62
N THR A 61 -17.73 11.55 9.77
CA THR A 61 -17.10 10.59 10.67
C THR A 61 -16.38 9.49 9.89
N GLU A 62 -15.15 9.20 10.29
CA GLU A 62 -14.35 8.10 9.74
C GLU A 62 -13.79 7.25 10.87
N THR A 63 -13.68 5.96 10.67
CA THR A 63 -12.89 5.08 11.52
C THR A 63 -12.36 3.91 10.71
N GLY A 64 -11.28 3.28 11.17
CA GLY A 64 -10.81 2.05 10.51
C GLY A 64 -9.30 1.87 10.52
N SER A 65 -8.71 1.69 9.33
CA SER A 65 -7.32 1.35 9.16
C SER A 65 -6.34 2.20 9.96
N THR A 66 -5.52 1.54 10.77
CA THR A 66 -4.42 2.23 11.47
C THR A 66 -3.23 2.51 10.53
N LEU A 67 -3.15 1.86 9.37
CA LEU A 67 -2.17 2.13 8.32
C LEU A 67 -2.54 3.41 7.56
N LEU A 68 -3.82 3.59 7.17
CA LEU A 68 -4.33 4.79 6.50
C LEU A 68 -4.45 6.00 7.43
N TYR A 69 -4.76 5.78 8.71
CA TYR A 69 -5.08 6.82 9.68
C TYR A 69 -4.12 8.03 9.72
N PRO A 70 -2.78 7.87 9.63
CA PRO A 70 -1.87 9.03 9.60
C PRO A 70 -2.08 9.93 8.36
N LEU A 71 -2.36 9.35 7.20
CA LEU A 71 -2.64 10.09 5.97
C LEU A 71 -4.01 10.77 6.06
N PHE A 72 -5.04 10.03 6.45
CA PHE A 72 -6.41 10.57 6.58
C PHE A 72 -6.46 11.74 7.57
N GLY A 73 -5.76 11.66 8.69
CA GLY A 73 -5.65 12.76 9.66
C GLY A 73 -5.02 14.03 9.07
N SER A 74 -4.01 13.86 8.20
CA SER A 74 -3.40 14.98 7.47
C SER A 74 -4.38 15.59 6.46
N TRP A 75 -5.11 14.75 5.73
CA TRP A 75 -6.15 15.19 4.80
C TRP A 75 -7.31 15.90 5.51
N ALA A 76 -7.82 15.32 6.60
CA ALA A 76 -8.87 15.93 7.41
C ALA A 76 -8.48 17.33 7.90
N THR A 77 -7.24 17.47 8.40
CA THR A 77 -6.71 18.76 8.85
C THR A 77 -6.64 19.77 7.70
N ALA A 78 -6.17 19.37 6.53
CA ALA A 78 -6.05 20.23 5.37
C ALA A 78 -7.42 20.61 4.80
N TYR A 79 -8.34 19.66 4.70
CA TYR A 79 -9.69 19.88 4.18
C TYR A 79 -10.51 20.81 5.06
N GLN A 80 -10.49 20.63 6.39
CA GLN A 80 -11.14 21.52 7.34
C GLN A 80 -10.58 22.95 7.31
N LYS A 81 -9.32 23.11 6.95
CA LYS A 81 -8.69 24.42 6.75
C LYS A 81 -9.20 25.14 5.51
N LEU A 82 -9.50 24.39 4.45
CA LEU A 82 -10.11 24.90 3.21
C LEU A 82 -11.61 25.19 3.39
N TYR A 83 -12.30 24.35 4.16
CA TYR A 83 -13.75 24.38 4.33
C TYR A 83 -14.10 24.40 5.82
N THR A 84 -14.07 25.59 6.40
CA THR A 84 -14.22 25.78 7.87
C THR A 84 -15.59 25.39 8.43
N GLN A 85 -16.60 25.20 7.58
CA GLN A 85 -17.90 24.67 7.95
C GLN A 85 -17.92 23.12 8.08
N VAL A 86 -16.86 22.44 7.67
CA VAL A 86 -16.76 20.97 7.75
C VAL A 86 -15.99 20.58 9.01
N THR A 87 -16.54 19.66 9.77
CA THR A 87 -15.85 18.98 10.89
C THR A 87 -15.66 17.53 10.51
N ILE A 88 -14.42 17.02 10.58
CA ILE A 88 -14.08 15.62 10.32
C ILE A 88 -13.54 15.01 11.62
N THR A 89 -14.16 13.91 12.05
CA THR A 89 -13.67 13.09 13.18
C THR A 89 -13.12 11.78 12.62
N ALA A 90 -11.89 11.46 12.97
CA ALA A 90 -11.21 10.26 12.47
C ALA A 90 -10.70 9.38 13.60
N GLY A 91 -10.65 8.05 13.39
CA GLY A 91 -10.19 7.08 14.36
C GLY A 91 -9.49 5.87 13.76
N GLY A 92 -8.37 5.44 14.37
CA GLY A 92 -7.65 4.22 13.97
C GLY A 92 -8.11 3.03 14.82
N THR A 93 -9.12 2.29 14.38
CA THR A 93 -9.74 1.17 15.12
C THR A 93 -9.51 -0.21 14.49
N GLY A 94 -8.89 -0.25 13.31
CA GLY A 94 -8.69 -1.43 12.49
C GLY A 94 -9.69 -1.52 11.34
N SER A 95 -9.23 -2.03 10.20
CA SER A 95 -9.99 -2.08 8.94
C SER A 95 -11.32 -2.82 9.07
N GLY A 96 -11.36 -3.94 9.82
CA GLY A 96 -12.60 -4.68 10.01
C GLY A 96 -13.65 -3.87 10.77
N THR A 97 -13.27 -3.08 11.77
CA THR A 97 -14.16 -2.14 12.46
C THR A 97 -14.64 -1.07 11.49
N GLY A 98 -13.71 -0.47 10.68
CA GLY A 98 -14.08 0.52 9.67
C GLY A 98 -15.12 0.00 8.68
N ILE A 99 -14.92 -1.21 8.13
CA ILE A 99 -15.89 -1.86 7.24
C ILE A 99 -17.24 -2.07 7.93
N ALA A 100 -17.23 -2.60 9.16
CA ALA A 100 -18.46 -2.89 9.91
C ALA A 100 -19.24 -1.62 10.24
N ASP A 101 -18.57 -0.60 10.75
CA ASP A 101 -19.20 0.65 11.19
C ASP A 101 -19.75 1.46 10.00
N ALA A 102 -19.01 1.51 8.88
CA ALA A 102 -19.51 2.12 7.65
C ALA A 102 -20.69 1.34 7.05
N SER A 103 -20.67 0.00 7.14
CA SER A 103 -21.75 -0.85 6.63
C SER A 103 -23.06 -0.69 7.40
N THR A 104 -22.98 -0.41 8.69
CA THR A 104 -24.13 -0.17 9.57
C THR A 104 -24.54 1.30 9.67
N GLY A 105 -23.76 2.21 9.06
CA GLY A 105 -23.99 3.65 9.13
C GLY A 105 -23.63 4.28 10.48
N THR A 106 -22.81 3.61 11.27
CA THR A 106 -22.25 4.16 12.53
C THR A 106 -21.26 5.28 12.23
N VAL A 107 -20.53 5.16 11.12
CA VAL A 107 -19.67 6.20 10.54
C VAL A 107 -20.00 6.40 9.06
N ASP A 108 -19.62 7.55 8.52
CA ASP A 108 -19.85 7.89 7.13
C ASP A 108 -18.85 7.17 6.20
N LEU A 109 -17.60 7.00 6.66
CA LEU A 109 -16.50 6.40 5.92
C LEU A 109 -15.78 5.38 6.79
N GLY A 110 -15.41 4.24 6.20
CA GLY A 110 -14.57 3.24 6.85
C GLY A 110 -13.20 3.15 6.18
N GLY A 111 -12.13 3.47 6.90
CA GLY A 111 -10.77 3.28 6.42
C GLY A 111 -10.38 1.79 6.40
N SER A 112 -9.81 1.29 5.28
CA SER A 112 -9.45 -0.13 5.17
C SER A 112 -8.29 -0.38 4.22
N ASP A 113 -7.36 -1.24 4.65
CA ASP A 113 -6.28 -1.78 3.82
C ASP A 113 -6.78 -3.00 3.00
N ALA A 114 -7.91 -3.58 3.41
CA ALA A 114 -8.57 -4.67 2.71
C ALA A 114 -9.76 -4.15 1.91
N TYR A 115 -9.92 -4.61 0.66
CA TYR A 115 -11.15 -4.36 -0.08
C TYR A 115 -12.32 -5.17 0.49
N LEU A 116 -13.54 -4.69 0.24
CA LEU A 116 -14.77 -5.40 0.63
C LEU A 116 -14.77 -6.82 0.05
N SER A 117 -14.89 -7.81 0.92
CA SER A 117 -14.98 -9.22 0.55
C SER A 117 -16.25 -9.51 -0.25
N SER A 118 -16.34 -10.70 -0.84
CA SER A 118 -17.58 -11.16 -1.46
C SER A 118 -18.72 -11.28 -0.45
N SER A 119 -18.41 -11.64 0.79
CA SER A 119 -19.38 -11.71 1.90
C SER A 119 -19.90 -10.32 2.27
N ASP A 120 -18.99 -9.33 2.41
CA ASP A 120 -19.38 -7.95 2.71
C ASP A 120 -20.31 -7.38 1.64
N ARG A 121 -19.95 -7.55 0.36
CA ARG A 121 -20.78 -7.10 -0.77
C ARG A 121 -22.12 -7.83 -0.88
N SER A 122 -22.18 -9.10 -0.48
CA SER A 122 -23.44 -9.86 -0.44
C SER A 122 -24.35 -9.39 0.67
N THR A 123 -23.78 -9.10 1.85
CA THR A 123 -24.53 -8.67 3.04
C THR A 123 -24.94 -7.19 2.92
N TYR A 124 -24.06 -6.37 2.38
CA TYR A 124 -24.23 -4.92 2.25
C TYR A 124 -24.02 -4.46 0.80
N PRO A 125 -24.95 -4.75 -0.12
CA PRO A 125 -24.76 -4.55 -1.56
C PRO A 125 -24.62 -3.08 -1.98
N SER A 126 -24.96 -2.14 -1.11
CA SER A 126 -24.73 -0.71 -1.34
C SER A 126 -23.35 -0.21 -0.91
N MET A 127 -22.55 -1.03 -0.24
CA MET A 127 -21.20 -0.65 0.14
C MET A 127 -20.24 -0.72 -1.06
N MET A 128 -19.33 0.25 -1.12
CA MET A 128 -18.35 0.38 -2.21
C MET A 128 -16.96 0.64 -1.65
N ASN A 129 -15.95 0.17 -2.40
CA ASN A 129 -14.57 0.61 -2.21
C ASN A 129 -14.33 1.91 -3.00
N ILE A 130 -13.57 2.82 -2.40
CA ILE A 130 -12.95 3.96 -3.08
C ILE A 130 -11.45 3.85 -2.80
N ALA A 131 -10.65 3.50 -3.79
CA ALA A 131 -9.21 3.53 -3.65
C ALA A 131 -8.73 4.97 -3.51
N VAL A 132 -7.90 5.25 -2.50
CA VAL A 132 -7.48 6.61 -2.14
C VAL A 132 -5.97 6.81 -2.11
N ALA A 133 -5.18 5.75 -1.99
CA ALA A 133 -3.71 5.79 -2.05
C ALA A 133 -3.15 4.39 -2.30
N ILE A 134 -1.84 4.29 -2.55
CA ILE A 134 -1.11 3.02 -2.55
C ILE A 134 -0.21 2.99 -1.34
N SER A 135 -0.25 1.90 -0.59
CA SER A 135 0.60 1.66 0.57
C SER A 135 1.35 0.34 0.49
N ALA A 136 2.08 0.02 1.55
CA ALA A 136 2.77 -1.25 1.71
C ALA A 136 2.79 -1.67 3.17
N GLN A 137 3.08 -2.94 3.39
CA GLN A 137 3.32 -3.48 4.72
C GLN A 137 4.76 -3.97 4.83
N GLN A 138 5.48 -3.53 5.86
CA GLN A 138 6.85 -3.96 6.15
C GLN A 138 6.87 -5.11 7.15
N ILE A 139 7.89 -5.97 7.06
CA ILE A 139 8.20 -6.96 8.09
C ILE A 139 9.37 -6.44 8.91
N ASN A 140 9.10 -6.20 10.19
CA ASN A 140 10.09 -5.67 11.13
C ASN A 140 10.56 -6.73 12.12
N TYR A 141 11.76 -6.57 12.62
CA TYR A 141 12.34 -7.49 13.60
C TYR A 141 13.19 -6.75 14.64
N ASN A 142 13.28 -7.34 15.85
CA ASN A 142 14.14 -6.87 16.92
C ASN A 142 15.18 -7.96 17.27
N VAL A 143 16.22 -8.07 16.42
CA VAL A 143 17.28 -9.06 16.58
C VAL A 143 18.62 -8.34 16.73
N PRO A 144 19.18 -8.29 17.95
CA PRO A 144 20.44 -7.60 18.21
C PRO A 144 21.59 -8.08 17.30
N GLY A 145 22.29 -7.15 16.69
CA GLY A 145 23.44 -7.42 15.83
C GLY A 145 23.11 -7.78 14.37
N VAL A 146 21.84 -8.02 14.02
CA VAL A 146 21.40 -8.29 12.66
C VAL A 146 20.95 -7.00 12.01
N LYS A 147 21.72 -6.51 11.02
CA LYS A 147 21.42 -5.25 10.32
C LYS A 147 20.63 -5.45 9.03
N THR A 148 20.83 -6.57 8.37
CA THR A 148 20.14 -6.94 7.13
C THR A 148 19.60 -8.35 7.26
N LEU A 149 18.37 -8.56 6.87
CA LEU A 149 17.70 -9.84 6.94
C LEU A 149 16.85 -10.05 5.68
N LYS A 150 16.99 -11.21 5.07
CA LYS A 150 16.15 -11.68 3.97
C LYS A 150 15.20 -12.74 4.49
N LEU A 151 13.93 -12.61 4.16
CA LEU A 151 12.90 -13.59 4.49
C LEU A 151 12.06 -13.87 3.23
N ASP A 152 11.48 -15.04 3.17
CA ASP A 152 10.44 -15.38 2.20
C ASP A 152 9.15 -15.78 2.91
N GLY A 153 8.07 -15.89 2.16
CA GLY A 153 6.77 -16.18 2.76
C GLY A 153 6.68 -17.58 3.36
N THR A 154 7.42 -18.56 2.82
CA THR A 154 7.47 -19.91 3.41
C THR A 154 8.09 -19.89 4.81
N VAL A 155 9.24 -19.22 4.96
CA VAL A 155 9.88 -19.06 6.28
C VAL A 155 8.98 -18.26 7.23
N LEU A 156 8.31 -17.21 6.75
CA LEU A 156 7.35 -16.46 7.56
C LEU A 156 6.16 -17.33 8.00
N ALA A 157 5.58 -18.12 7.09
CA ALA A 157 4.50 -19.05 7.42
C ALA A 157 4.96 -20.10 8.46
N GLU A 158 6.18 -20.62 8.34
CA GLU A 158 6.77 -21.54 9.32
C GLU A 158 7.01 -20.88 10.69
N ILE A 159 7.40 -19.61 10.73
CA ILE A 159 7.55 -18.84 11.97
C ILE A 159 6.18 -18.65 12.65
N TYR A 160 5.19 -18.14 11.90
CA TYR A 160 3.87 -17.84 12.47
C TYR A 160 3.03 -19.10 12.77
N SER A 161 3.40 -20.25 12.22
CA SER A 161 2.84 -21.57 12.61
C SER A 161 3.59 -22.24 13.75
N GLY A 162 4.72 -21.69 14.21
CA GLY A 162 5.55 -22.25 15.28
C GLY A 162 6.46 -23.40 14.86
N LYS A 163 6.62 -23.69 13.57
CA LYS A 163 7.59 -24.67 13.07
C LYS A 163 9.03 -24.15 13.20
N ILE A 164 9.25 -22.87 12.96
CA ILE A 164 10.53 -22.19 13.19
C ILE A 164 10.39 -21.30 14.42
N THR A 165 11.16 -21.60 15.47
CA THR A 165 11.05 -20.94 16.77
C THR A 165 12.34 -20.24 17.21
N ASN A 166 13.38 -20.26 16.37
CA ASN A 166 14.68 -19.68 16.71
C ASN A 166 15.33 -19.00 15.51
N TRP A 167 15.94 -17.84 15.72
CA TRP A 167 16.53 -17.03 14.67
C TRP A 167 17.71 -17.71 13.95
N ASN A 168 18.49 -18.58 14.63
CA ASN A 168 19.56 -19.32 13.99
C ASN A 168 19.09 -20.62 13.30
N ASN A 169 17.80 -20.77 13.01
CA ASN A 169 17.28 -21.90 12.25
C ASN A 169 17.94 -21.96 10.86
N SER A 170 18.23 -23.20 10.41
CA SER A 170 18.91 -23.43 9.12
C SER A 170 18.16 -22.87 7.90
N ALA A 171 16.81 -22.84 7.93
CA ALA A 171 16.02 -22.25 6.85
C ALA A 171 16.24 -20.72 6.76
N ILE A 172 16.28 -20.03 7.90
CA ILE A 172 16.59 -18.58 7.92
C ILE A 172 18.05 -18.35 7.49
N ALA A 173 18.98 -19.16 8.01
CA ALA A 173 20.40 -19.05 7.68
C ALA A 173 20.68 -19.25 6.18
N ALA A 174 19.96 -20.18 5.54
CA ALA A 174 20.09 -20.44 4.09
C ALA A 174 19.70 -19.22 3.23
N LEU A 175 18.75 -18.40 3.68
CA LEU A 175 18.37 -17.14 3.00
C LEU A 175 19.37 -16.01 3.25
N ASN A 176 20.24 -16.15 4.27
CA ASN A 176 21.10 -15.09 4.79
C ASN A 176 22.58 -15.53 4.86
N PRO A 177 23.21 -15.95 3.73
CA PRO A 177 24.61 -16.36 3.75
C PRO A 177 25.50 -15.20 4.21
N GLY A 178 26.41 -15.48 5.14
CA GLY A 178 27.32 -14.49 5.73
C GLY A 178 26.74 -13.64 6.87
N VAL A 179 25.47 -13.80 7.22
CA VAL A 179 24.87 -13.15 8.39
C VAL A 179 24.96 -14.08 9.60
N THR A 180 25.54 -13.58 10.69
CA THR A 180 25.57 -14.32 11.98
C THR A 180 24.22 -14.14 12.67
N LEU A 181 23.40 -15.18 12.63
CA LEU A 181 22.10 -15.22 13.33
C LEU A 181 22.29 -15.72 14.77
N PRO A 182 21.76 -15.00 15.79
CA PRO A 182 21.92 -15.39 17.18
C PRO A 182 21.05 -16.60 17.53
N ASN A 183 21.49 -17.38 18.52
CA ASN A 183 20.63 -18.36 19.19
C ASN A 183 19.64 -17.61 20.09
N LEU A 184 18.57 -17.11 19.50
CA LEU A 184 17.54 -16.30 20.13
C LEU A 184 16.17 -16.81 19.72
N LYS A 185 15.25 -16.97 20.67
CA LYS A 185 13.87 -17.36 20.37
C LYS A 185 13.19 -16.29 19.52
N ILE A 186 12.40 -16.74 18.54
CA ILE A 186 11.51 -15.86 17.77
C ILE A 186 10.25 -15.62 18.59
N VAL A 187 9.80 -14.37 18.62
CA VAL A 187 8.54 -13.95 19.22
C VAL A 187 7.69 -13.32 18.11
N PRO A 188 6.77 -14.09 17.49
CA PRO A 188 5.86 -13.52 16.49
C PRO A 188 4.85 -12.59 17.17
N LEU A 189 4.71 -11.41 16.61
CA LEU A 189 3.65 -10.47 16.97
C LEU A 189 2.57 -10.48 15.91
N HIS A 190 1.31 -10.49 16.35
CA HIS A 190 0.15 -10.37 15.47
C HIS A 190 -0.85 -9.35 16.02
N ARG A 191 -1.79 -8.93 15.16
CA ARG A 191 -2.83 -7.99 15.55
C ARG A 191 -3.90 -8.69 16.41
N ALA A 192 -4.31 -8.00 17.47
CA ALA A 192 -5.42 -8.39 18.33
C ALA A 192 -6.76 -7.87 17.80
N ASP A 193 -6.73 -6.76 17.07
CA ASP A 193 -7.87 -6.14 16.42
C ASP A 193 -8.10 -6.68 15.00
N SER A 194 -9.29 -6.44 14.45
CA SER A 194 -9.62 -6.79 13.06
C SER A 194 -8.91 -5.83 12.09
N SER A 195 -7.84 -6.29 11.45
CA SER A 195 -6.85 -5.45 10.78
C SER A 195 -6.69 -5.80 9.30
N GLY A 196 -6.66 -4.80 8.45
CA GLY A 196 -6.27 -4.97 7.06
C GLY A 196 -4.79 -5.38 6.91
N ASP A 197 -3.90 -4.93 7.80
CA ASP A 197 -2.52 -5.45 7.84
C ASP A 197 -2.50 -6.98 8.04
N THR A 198 -3.40 -7.53 8.86
CA THR A 198 -3.55 -8.99 9.00
C THR A 198 -4.00 -9.62 7.68
N PHE A 199 -4.96 -9.01 6.96
CA PHE A 199 -5.40 -9.49 5.66
C PHE A 199 -4.25 -9.50 4.64
N LEU A 200 -3.47 -8.44 4.54
CA LEU A 200 -2.32 -8.36 3.62
C LEU A 200 -1.27 -9.41 3.93
N PHE A 201 -0.90 -9.53 5.19
CA PHE A 201 0.11 -10.49 5.64
C PHE A 201 -0.33 -11.94 5.41
N THR A 202 -1.55 -12.28 5.82
CA THR A 202 -2.07 -13.65 5.66
C THR A 202 -2.31 -14.01 4.20
N THR A 203 -2.65 -13.04 3.34
CA THR A 203 -2.70 -13.25 1.89
C THR A 203 -1.30 -13.59 1.35
N TYR A 204 -0.25 -12.86 1.76
CA TYR A 204 1.12 -13.16 1.36
C TYR A 204 1.57 -14.55 1.82
N LEU A 205 1.26 -14.95 3.06
CA LEU A 205 1.57 -16.29 3.55
C LEU A 205 0.88 -17.38 2.72
N ASN A 206 -0.40 -17.19 2.41
CA ASN A 206 -1.17 -18.12 1.59
C ASN A 206 -0.61 -18.24 0.17
N ASP A 207 -0.24 -17.13 -0.46
CA ASP A 207 0.35 -17.13 -1.81
C ASP A 207 1.70 -17.86 -1.86
N GLN A 208 2.47 -17.82 -0.77
CA GLN A 208 3.79 -18.42 -0.71
C GLN A 208 3.77 -19.89 -0.26
N ASP A 209 2.89 -20.24 0.67
CA ASP A 209 2.75 -21.62 1.18
C ASP A 209 1.27 -21.96 1.46
N PRO A 210 0.47 -22.22 0.43
CA PRO A 210 -0.95 -22.54 0.59
C PRO A 210 -1.21 -23.87 1.30
N SER A 211 -0.19 -24.71 1.48
CA SER A 211 -0.31 -25.96 2.21
C SER A 211 -0.25 -25.75 3.73
N LEU A 212 0.49 -24.76 4.18
CA LEU A 212 0.65 -24.42 5.59
C LEU A 212 -0.28 -23.30 6.02
N TRP A 213 -0.54 -22.34 5.11
CA TRP A 213 -1.43 -21.20 5.33
C TRP A 213 -2.55 -21.21 4.28
N THR A 214 -3.68 -21.79 4.66
CA THR A 214 -4.77 -22.03 3.71
C THR A 214 -5.61 -20.78 3.47
N SER A 215 -6.48 -20.79 2.45
CA SER A 215 -7.37 -19.67 2.17
C SER A 215 -8.36 -19.36 3.30
N SER A 216 -8.63 -20.33 4.21
CA SER A 216 -9.43 -20.10 5.41
C SER A 216 -8.69 -19.33 6.50
N ASP A 217 -7.37 -19.22 6.38
CA ASP A 217 -6.50 -18.49 7.31
C ASP A 217 -6.19 -17.08 6.81
N VAL A 218 -6.89 -16.62 5.75
CA VAL A 218 -6.77 -15.27 5.18
C VAL A 218 -7.95 -14.41 5.60
N GLY A 219 -7.68 -13.24 6.18
CA GLY A 219 -8.73 -12.32 6.60
C GLY A 219 -8.23 -11.17 7.47
N THR A 220 -9.12 -10.22 7.76
CA THR A 220 -8.84 -9.14 8.72
C THR A 220 -8.78 -9.62 10.16
N SER A 221 -9.41 -10.77 10.45
CA SER A 221 -9.34 -11.51 11.72
C SER A 221 -9.16 -12.98 11.40
N VAL A 222 -8.14 -13.60 11.99
CA VAL A 222 -7.81 -15.01 11.79
C VAL A 222 -7.56 -15.71 13.12
N SER A 223 -7.73 -17.04 13.14
CA SER A 223 -7.35 -17.86 14.29
C SER A 223 -5.85 -18.16 14.22
N TRP A 224 -5.05 -17.35 14.90
CA TRP A 224 -3.62 -17.54 14.91
C TRP A 224 -3.22 -18.88 15.55
N PRO A 225 -2.25 -19.59 14.95
CA PRO A 225 -1.68 -20.78 15.59
C PRO A 225 -1.11 -20.46 16.98
N SER A 226 -1.24 -21.41 17.90
CA SER A 226 -0.67 -21.26 19.24
C SER A 226 0.86 -21.41 19.21
N VAL A 227 1.57 -20.29 19.15
CA VAL A 227 3.04 -20.25 19.20
C VAL A 227 3.48 -19.78 20.58
N PRO A 228 4.28 -20.58 21.33
CA PRO A 228 4.70 -20.21 22.66
C PRO A 228 5.48 -18.90 22.71
N GLY A 229 4.92 -17.90 23.39
CA GLY A 229 5.52 -16.58 23.53
C GLY A 229 5.09 -15.57 22.46
N ALA A 230 4.23 -15.95 21.50
CA ALA A 230 3.63 -14.98 20.59
C ALA A 230 2.83 -13.93 21.36
N LEU A 231 2.83 -12.69 20.83
CA LEU A 231 2.14 -11.55 21.43
C LEU A 231 1.08 -11.02 20.49
N ALA A 232 0.00 -10.53 21.07
CA ALA A 232 -1.10 -9.88 20.36
C ALA A 232 -1.12 -8.39 20.70
N GLU A 233 -1.08 -7.53 19.68
CA GLU A 233 -0.99 -6.08 19.84
C GLU A 233 -2.11 -5.36 19.07
N THR A 234 -2.59 -4.26 19.62
CA THR A 234 -3.65 -3.48 18.99
C THR A 234 -3.07 -2.36 18.12
N GLY A 235 -3.47 -2.32 16.87
CA GLY A 235 -3.09 -1.30 15.90
C GLY A 235 -1.60 -1.31 15.55
N ASN A 236 -1.21 -0.57 14.53
CA ASN A 236 0.20 -0.44 14.13
C ASN A 236 1.08 0.14 15.25
N SER A 237 0.55 1.05 16.06
CA SER A 237 1.27 1.65 17.18
C SER A 237 1.62 0.63 18.26
N GLY A 238 0.69 -0.28 18.58
CA GLY A 238 0.92 -1.40 19.48
C GLY A 238 1.97 -2.36 18.94
N MET A 239 1.89 -2.72 17.66
CA MET A 239 2.88 -3.57 16.99
C MET A 239 4.30 -2.99 17.06
N VAL A 240 4.45 -1.66 16.83
CA VAL A 240 5.76 -0.99 16.98
C VAL A 240 6.26 -1.06 18.42
N SER A 241 5.42 -0.73 19.38
CA SER A 241 5.80 -0.69 20.80
C SER A 241 6.14 -2.08 21.35
N GLY A 242 5.29 -3.07 21.06
CA GLY A 242 5.48 -4.46 21.49
C GLY A 242 6.75 -5.05 20.91
N CYS A 243 6.99 -4.85 19.60
CA CYS A 243 8.20 -5.33 18.95
C CYS A 243 9.46 -4.62 19.46
N GLY A 244 9.41 -3.30 19.65
CA GLY A 244 10.52 -2.52 20.20
C GLY A 244 10.93 -2.99 21.59
N ALA A 245 9.98 -3.35 22.43
CA ALA A 245 10.21 -3.85 23.78
C ALA A 245 10.69 -5.32 23.83
N THR A 246 10.49 -6.09 22.74
CA THR A 246 10.66 -7.55 22.76
C THR A 246 11.83 -8.01 21.90
N LYS A 247 12.94 -8.43 22.52
CA LYS A 247 14.06 -9.05 21.80
C LYS A 247 13.62 -10.36 21.15
N GLY A 248 13.99 -10.56 19.90
CA GLY A 248 13.58 -11.70 19.11
C GLY A 248 12.22 -11.54 18.42
N CYS A 249 11.60 -10.37 18.54
CA CYS A 249 10.35 -10.06 17.85
C CYS A 249 10.48 -10.15 16.34
N ILE A 250 9.39 -10.60 15.70
CA ILE A 250 9.06 -10.38 14.30
C ILE A 250 7.61 -9.89 14.21
N ALA A 251 7.36 -8.85 13.39
CA ALA A 251 6.07 -8.20 13.28
C ALA A 251 5.81 -7.69 11.86
N TYR A 252 4.57 -7.76 11.41
CA TYR A 252 4.09 -7.07 10.22
C TYR A 252 3.51 -5.71 10.64
N ILE A 253 3.95 -4.64 9.99
CA ILE A 253 3.62 -3.25 10.37
C ILE A 253 3.41 -2.43 9.11
N GLY A 254 2.38 -1.61 9.08
CA GLY A 254 2.12 -0.72 7.95
C GLY A 254 3.24 0.29 7.70
N ILE A 255 3.50 0.61 6.42
CA ILE A 255 4.63 1.47 6.01
C ILE A 255 4.53 2.89 6.57
N SER A 256 3.33 3.41 6.83
CA SER A 256 3.14 4.74 7.45
C SER A 256 3.75 4.85 8.85
N TYR A 257 4.21 3.75 9.41
CA TYR A 257 4.95 3.71 10.68
C TYR A 257 6.46 3.54 10.51
N LEU A 258 7.00 3.68 9.28
CA LEU A 258 8.43 3.50 9.01
C LEU A 258 9.32 4.35 9.94
N ALA A 259 9.03 5.63 10.09
CA ALA A 259 9.80 6.51 10.99
C ALA A 259 9.73 6.03 12.45
N LYS A 260 8.60 5.50 12.90
CA LYS A 260 8.43 4.98 14.27
C LYS A 260 9.14 3.65 14.47
N THR A 261 9.13 2.74 13.48
CA THR A 261 9.89 1.48 13.55
C THR A 261 11.39 1.73 13.59
N GLN A 262 11.88 2.69 12.79
CA GLN A 262 13.27 3.12 12.82
C GLN A 262 13.67 3.76 14.16
N ALA A 263 12.83 4.64 14.70
CA ALA A 263 13.04 5.25 16.01
C ALA A 263 13.04 4.22 17.16
N ALA A 264 12.27 3.14 17.03
CA ALA A 264 12.27 2.01 17.96
C ALA A 264 13.48 1.06 17.77
N GLY A 265 14.37 1.32 16.81
CA GLY A 265 15.54 0.50 16.52
C GLY A 265 15.24 -0.85 15.86
N LEU A 266 14.06 -1.00 15.25
CA LEU A 266 13.65 -2.22 14.56
C LEU A 266 14.38 -2.35 13.21
N GLY A 267 14.82 -3.57 12.89
CA GLY A 267 15.24 -3.92 11.55
C GLY A 267 14.04 -4.07 10.61
N GLN A 268 14.27 -3.84 9.32
CA GLN A 268 13.30 -4.08 8.26
C GLN A 268 13.82 -5.21 7.36
N ALA A 269 13.05 -6.27 7.18
CA ALA A 269 13.44 -7.39 6.35
C ALA A 269 13.20 -7.10 4.87
N MET A 270 14.10 -7.57 4.03
CA MET A 270 13.87 -7.70 2.59
C MET A 270 13.01 -8.95 2.35
N LEU A 271 11.96 -8.82 1.57
CA LEU A 271 11.06 -9.93 1.26
C LEU A 271 11.27 -10.43 -0.16
N LYS A 272 11.20 -11.75 -0.31
CA LYS A 272 11.22 -12.40 -1.61
C LYS A 272 9.90 -12.12 -2.33
N ASN A 273 10.00 -11.55 -3.54
CA ASN A 273 8.85 -11.25 -4.38
C ASN A 273 8.49 -12.41 -5.32
N GLY A 274 7.41 -12.29 -6.08
CA GLY A 274 6.92 -13.28 -7.03
C GLY A 274 7.91 -13.63 -8.15
N SER A 275 8.90 -12.78 -8.42
CA SER A 275 10.00 -13.03 -9.37
C SER A 275 11.24 -13.66 -8.72
N GLY A 276 11.22 -13.92 -7.41
CA GLY A 276 12.31 -14.56 -6.68
C GLY A 276 13.39 -13.60 -6.16
N ASN A 277 13.24 -12.28 -6.35
CA ASN A 277 14.16 -11.27 -5.85
C ASN A 277 13.78 -10.79 -4.46
N TYR A 278 14.76 -10.29 -3.71
CA TYR A 278 14.55 -9.75 -2.36
C TYR A 278 14.51 -8.24 -2.41
N GLU A 279 13.36 -7.66 -2.02
CA GLU A 279 13.13 -6.23 -2.07
C GLU A 279 12.76 -5.67 -0.68
N SER A 280 13.19 -4.44 -0.41
CA SER A 280 12.72 -3.64 0.72
C SER A 280 11.59 -2.72 0.27
N PRO A 281 10.63 -2.39 1.13
CA PRO A 281 9.61 -1.41 0.79
C PRO A 281 10.25 -0.01 0.66
N SER A 282 10.10 0.57 -0.50
CA SER A 282 10.54 1.93 -0.84
C SER A 282 9.58 2.51 -1.87
N SER A 283 9.55 3.84 -2.02
CA SER A 283 8.73 4.47 -3.07
C SER A 283 8.93 3.81 -4.43
N ALA A 284 10.18 3.50 -4.81
CA ALA A 284 10.49 2.90 -6.11
C ALA A 284 9.96 1.47 -6.24
N THR A 285 10.14 0.62 -5.22
CA THR A 285 9.73 -0.80 -5.27
C THR A 285 8.20 -0.96 -5.11
N ILE A 286 7.56 -0.08 -4.34
CA ILE A 286 6.10 -0.02 -4.20
C ILE A 286 5.47 0.44 -5.52
N ALA A 287 5.96 1.54 -6.11
CA ALA A 287 5.45 2.05 -7.38
C ALA A 287 5.67 1.07 -8.54
N ALA A 288 6.81 0.38 -8.58
CA ALA A 288 7.10 -0.63 -9.60
C ALA A 288 6.06 -1.75 -9.57
N GLU A 289 5.77 -2.29 -8.39
CA GLU A 289 4.76 -3.35 -8.23
C GLU A 289 3.36 -2.85 -8.56
N ALA A 290 2.96 -1.69 -8.05
CA ALA A 290 1.65 -1.11 -8.28
C ALA A 290 1.35 -0.89 -9.77
N ASN A 291 2.34 -0.48 -10.56
CA ASN A 291 2.19 -0.27 -12.01
C ASN A 291 1.73 -1.54 -12.75
N ALA A 292 2.12 -2.73 -12.29
CA ALA A 292 1.72 -4.00 -12.89
C ALA A 292 0.24 -4.33 -12.69
N PHE A 293 -0.42 -3.69 -11.72
CA PHE A 293 -1.83 -3.89 -11.40
C PHE A 293 -2.74 -2.80 -11.95
N THR A 294 -2.19 -1.68 -12.41
CA THR A 294 -2.98 -0.53 -12.89
C THR A 294 -4.04 -0.90 -13.93
N SER A 295 -3.65 -1.68 -14.97
CA SER A 295 -4.58 -2.12 -16.02
C SER A 295 -5.45 -3.30 -15.62
N LYS A 296 -5.18 -3.95 -14.49
CA LYS A 296 -5.92 -5.10 -13.97
C LYS A 296 -6.95 -4.68 -12.91
N THR A 297 -6.87 -3.45 -12.41
CA THR A 297 -7.79 -2.94 -11.40
C THR A 297 -9.21 -2.91 -11.96
N PRO A 298 -10.16 -3.66 -11.37
CA PRO A 298 -11.54 -3.70 -11.85
C PRO A 298 -12.30 -2.42 -11.49
N ALA A 299 -13.45 -2.23 -12.13
CA ALA A 299 -14.28 -1.03 -11.92
C ALA A 299 -14.80 -0.85 -10.47
N ASN A 300 -14.81 -1.91 -9.66
CA ASN A 300 -15.15 -1.88 -8.23
C ASN A 300 -13.92 -1.80 -7.32
N GLU A 301 -12.73 -1.67 -7.92
CA GLU A 301 -11.42 -1.52 -7.26
C GLU A 301 -11.03 -2.67 -6.31
N SER A 302 -11.77 -3.80 -6.30
CA SER A 302 -11.46 -4.97 -5.47
C SER A 302 -10.36 -5.80 -6.12
N ILE A 303 -9.12 -5.62 -5.72
CA ILE A 303 -7.96 -6.36 -6.25
C ILE A 303 -6.91 -6.59 -5.16
N SER A 304 -6.33 -7.80 -5.13
CA SER A 304 -5.10 -8.05 -4.39
C SER A 304 -3.90 -7.64 -5.25
N MET A 305 -2.99 -6.87 -4.67
CA MET A 305 -1.72 -6.50 -5.29
C MET A 305 -0.54 -7.20 -4.58
N ILE A 306 -0.83 -8.27 -3.87
CA ILE A 306 0.17 -9.06 -3.14
C ILE A 306 0.93 -9.95 -4.12
N ASN A 307 2.24 -10.05 -3.94
CA ASN A 307 3.14 -11.01 -4.60
C ASN A 307 3.05 -10.99 -6.14
N GLY A 308 2.98 -9.79 -6.73
CA GLY A 308 2.91 -9.63 -8.18
C GLY A 308 4.22 -9.98 -8.90
N PRO A 309 4.23 -9.87 -10.24
CA PRO A 309 5.28 -10.47 -11.07
C PRO A 309 6.49 -9.57 -11.32
N VAL A 310 6.60 -8.40 -10.69
CA VAL A 310 7.63 -7.41 -11.00
C VAL A 310 8.95 -7.75 -10.32
N SER A 311 10.04 -7.82 -11.09
CA SER A 311 11.35 -8.27 -10.59
C SER A 311 11.94 -7.36 -9.50
N ASN A 312 11.65 -6.06 -9.54
CA ASN A 312 12.05 -5.07 -8.54
C ASN A 312 10.84 -4.53 -7.74
N GLY A 313 9.73 -5.26 -7.72
CA GLY A 313 8.53 -4.91 -6.97
C GLY A 313 8.57 -5.42 -5.54
N TYR A 314 8.07 -4.63 -4.58
CA TYR A 314 7.90 -5.07 -3.20
C TYR A 314 6.63 -5.93 -3.07
N PRO A 315 6.65 -7.12 -2.43
CA PRO A 315 5.58 -8.10 -2.58
C PRO A 315 4.33 -7.82 -1.75
N ILE A 316 4.35 -6.96 -0.73
CA ILE A 316 3.18 -6.67 0.10
C ILE A 316 2.79 -5.21 -0.05
N ILE A 317 2.02 -4.93 -1.10
CA ILE A 317 1.43 -3.62 -1.37
C ILE A 317 -0.10 -3.74 -1.52
N ASN A 318 -0.79 -2.63 -1.35
CA ASN A 318 -2.25 -2.57 -1.49
C ASN A 318 -2.72 -1.18 -1.92
N TYR A 319 -3.98 -1.09 -2.39
CA TYR A 319 -4.71 0.16 -2.30
C TYR A 319 -5.21 0.35 -0.87
N GLU A 320 -5.08 1.56 -0.36
CA GLU A 320 -5.86 2.03 0.76
C GLU A 320 -7.25 2.41 0.28
N TYR A 321 -8.25 2.02 1.02
CA TYR A 321 -9.65 2.25 0.67
C TYR A 321 -10.36 3.09 1.72
N LEU A 322 -11.25 3.95 1.24
CA LEU A 322 -12.38 4.41 2.03
C LEU A 322 -13.62 3.63 1.56
N VAL A 323 -14.20 2.84 2.45
CA VAL A 323 -15.45 2.14 2.16
C VAL A 323 -16.62 3.01 2.56
N VAL A 324 -17.63 3.10 1.69
CA VAL A 324 -18.75 4.02 1.83
C VAL A 324 -20.05 3.39 1.35
N ASN A 325 -21.15 3.73 2.00
CA ASN A 325 -22.47 3.35 1.52
C ASN A 325 -22.86 4.25 0.33
N SER A 326 -23.18 3.67 -0.81
CA SER A 326 -23.62 4.44 -1.98
C SER A 326 -24.99 5.10 -1.78
N LYS A 327 -25.82 4.58 -0.88
CA LYS A 327 -27.14 5.12 -0.58
C LYS A 327 -27.04 6.08 0.60
N GLN A 328 -27.18 7.36 0.33
CA GLN A 328 -27.15 8.41 1.33
C GLN A 328 -28.57 8.88 1.67
N THR A 329 -28.75 9.32 2.91
CA THR A 329 -30.08 9.75 3.43
C THR A 329 -30.41 11.19 3.07
N SER A 330 -29.42 12.00 2.66
CA SER A 330 -29.62 13.40 2.29
C SER A 330 -28.74 13.85 1.13
N ALA A 331 -29.24 14.78 0.33
CA ALA A 331 -28.48 15.39 -0.76
C ALA A 331 -27.28 16.19 -0.24
N THR A 332 -27.36 16.77 0.95
CA THR A 332 -26.28 17.50 1.60
C THR A 332 -25.13 16.54 1.96
N THR A 333 -25.44 15.45 2.67
CA THR A 333 -24.44 14.42 3.01
C THR A 333 -23.79 13.82 1.74
N THR A 334 -24.61 13.57 0.71
CA THR A 334 -24.11 13.12 -0.61
C THR A 334 -23.08 14.09 -1.17
N GLN A 335 -23.37 15.38 -1.16
CA GLN A 335 -22.49 16.43 -1.67
C GLN A 335 -21.20 16.49 -0.85
N ASP A 336 -21.30 16.45 0.49
CA ASP A 336 -20.16 16.57 1.39
C ASP A 336 -19.20 15.40 1.24
N LEU A 337 -19.70 14.16 1.21
CA LEU A 337 -18.90 12.96 1.01
C LEU A 337 -18.27 12.92 -0.38
N ARG A 338 -19.04 13.23 -1.44
CA ARG A 338 -18.48 13.30 -2.81
C ARG A 338 -17.38 14.35 -2.91
N ALA A 339 -17.54 15.52 -2.29
CA ALA A 339 -16.54 16.58 -2.34
C ALA A 339 -15.27 16.22 -1.60
N LEU A 340 -15.37 15.60 -0.40
CA LEU A 340 -14.22 15.13 0.35
C LEU A 340 -13.46 14.05 -0.42
N LEU A 341 -14.15 12.99 -0.81
CA LEU A 341 -13.54 11.86 -1.54
C LEU A 341 -12.91 12.31 -2.87
N TYR A 342 -13.58 13.21 -3.61
CA TYR A 342 -13.01 13.77 -4.84
C TYR A 342 -11.74 14.60 -4.56
N TRP A 343 -11.72 15.37 -3.48
CA TRP A 343 -10.53 16.12 -3.08
C TRP A 343 -9.39 15.16 -2.70
N GLU A 344 -9.66 14.07 -1.99
CA GLU A 344 -8.66 13.08 -1.59
C GLU A 344 -8.02 12.37 -2.77
N VAL A 345 -8.82 11.99 -3.80
CA VAL A 345 -8.29 11.33 -5.00
C VAL A 345 -7.71 12.31 -6.04
N THR A 346 -7.77 13.62 -5.79
CA THR A 346 -7.19 14.66 -6.65
C THR A 346 -6.15 15.51 -5.92
N ALA A 347 -6.53 16.57 -5.24
CA ALA A 347 -5.61 17.44 -4.52
C ALA A 347 -4.89 16.73 -3.37
N GLY A 348 -5.55 15.77 -2.72
CA GLY A 348 -5.00 14.90 -1.67
C GLY A 348 -3.91 13.96 -2.17
N GLN A 349 -3.78 13.75 -3.50
CA GLN A 349 -2.72 12.92 -4.10
C GLN A 349 -1.37 13.63 -4.17
N SER A 350 -1.21 14.82 -3.58
CA SER A 350 0.07 15.52 -3.56
C SER A 350 1.12 14.71 -2.81
N GLU A 351 2.06 14.13 -3.56
CA GLU A 351 3.15 13.32 -3.03
C GLU A 351 3.97 14.09 -1.99
N THR A 352 4.40 15.30 -2.33
CA THR A 352 5.25 16.12 -1.45
C THR A 352 4.52 16.71 -0.25
N THR A 353 3.21 16.88 -0.32
CA THR A 353 2.44 17.50 0.76
C THR A 353 1.89 16.48 1.76
N TYR A 354 1.45 15.31 1.27
CA TYR A 354 0.74 14.33 2.09
C TYR A 354 1.36 12.94 2.07
N LEU A 355 1.57 12.38 0.87
CA LEU A 355 1.86 10.95 0.72
C LEU A 355 3.25 10.58 1.21
N SER A 356 4.28 11.39 0.87
CA SER A 356 5.67 11.11 1.30
C SER A 356 5.86 11.14 2.81
N ALA A 357 5.02 11.89 3.54
CA ALA A 357 5.09 11.96 5.00
C ALA A 357 4.72 10.65 5.69
N VAL A 358 4.08 9.74 4.96
CA VAL A 358 3.61 8.42 5.42
C VAL A 358 4.11 7.28 4.51
N ASP A 359 5.07 7.56 3.64
CA ASP A 359 5.68 6.61 2.70
C ASP A 359 4.68 5.96 1.72
N PHE A 360 3.56 6.63 1.42
CA PHE A 360 2.56 6.19 0.45
C PHE A 360 2.87 6.69 -0.96
N GLN A 361 2.25 6.06 -1.97
CA GLN A 361 2.36 6.43 -3.36
C GLN A 361 1.01 6.95 -3.90
N PRO A 362 1.02 7.89 -4.85
CA PRO A 362 -0.20 8.37 -5.48
C PRO A 362 -0.85 7.28 -6.34
N LEU A 363 -2.16 7.39 -6.48
CA LEU A 363 -2.91 6.57 -7.42
C LEU A 363 -2.51 6.88 -8.87
N PRO A 364 -2.32 5.86 -9.73
CA PRO A 364 -2.23 6.08 -11.17
C PRO A 364 -3.48 6.77 -11.72
N ALA A 365 -3.35 7.64 -12.72
CA ALA A 365 -4.45 8.43 -13.27
C ALA A 365 -5.67 7.58 -13.71
N SER A 366 -5.45 6.37 -14.23
CA SER A 366 -6.54 5.47 -14.59
C SER A 366 -7.29 4.92 -13.37
N VAL A 367 -6.61 4.74 -12.24
CA VAL A 367 -7.24 4.32 -10.97
C VAL A 367 -7.99 5.50 -10.35
N VAL A 368 -7.43 6.72 -10.38
CA VAL A 368 -8.18 7.95 -10.02
C VAL A 368 -9.50 8.03 -10.78
N THR A 369 -9.49 7.74 -12.09
CA THR A 369 -10.72 7.71 -12.89
C THR A 369 -11.70 6.63 -12.40
N LEU A 370 -11.23 5.47 -11.95
CA LEU A 370 -12.11 4.44 -11.37
C LEU A 370 -12.72 4.92 -10.06
N SER A 371 -11.90 5.50 -9.15
CA SER A 371 -12.36 6.07 -7.88
C SER A 371 -13.38 7.18 -8.11
N GLU A 372 -13.13 8.10 -9.04
CA GLU A 372 -14.12 9.11 -9.44
C GLU A 372 -15.46 8.50 -9.92
N ASN A 373 -15.39 7.42 -10.70
CA ASN A 373 -16.59 6.73 -11.17
C ASN A 373 -17.34 6.01 -10.02
N GLN A 374 -16.64 5.54 -9.00
CA GLN A 374 -17.26 5.02 -7.79
C GLN A 374 -17.89 6.17 -6.99
N ILE A 375 -17.19 7.27 -6.77
CA ILE A 375 -17.70 8.46 -6.05
C ILE A 375 -19.00 8.99 -6.69
N LYS A 376 -19.10 8.99 -8.02
CA LYS A 376 -20.33 9.41 -8.75
C LYS A 376 -21.56 8.56 -8.44
N LYS A 377 -21.40 7.37 -7.91
CA LYS A 377 -22.51 6.46 -7.54
C LYS A 377 -23.08 6.73 -6.14
N ILE A 378 -22.42 7.54 -5.33
CA ILE A 378 -22.90 7.92 -3.99
C ILE A 378 -24.14 8.84 -4.16
N GLY A 379 -25.29 8.53 -3.55
CA GLY A 379 -26.48 9.40 -3.64
C GLY A 379 -27.80 8.69 -3.56
#